data_a36f52fb6f1261c1b9c0449a5a328284
#
_entry.id   a36f52fb6f1261c1b9c0449a5a328284
#
_cell.length_a   1.000
_cell.length_b   1.000
_cell.length_c   1.000
_cell.angle_alpha   90.00
_cell.angle_beta   90.00
_cell.angle_gamma   90.00
#
_symmetry.space_group_name_H-M   'P 1'
#
loop_
_entity.id
_entity.type
_entity.pdbx_description
1 polymer ?
#
loop_
_entity_poly.entity_id
_entity_poly.type
_entity_poly.pdbx_seq_one_letter_code
_entity_poly.pdbx_strand_id
1 'polypeptide(L)'
;MHSHDHSHDHSLGLGPEGCDPDRRDFGEGAKLGRRDLLRGAVVLGIGAAGATMAAPASAAPSVVRASDTRQSLAPDPEAPSDAPPGALAGVEVAAPVIASCATWGAAAARGTIETVSTNPNKILIHHTASANVTDYSQAAGYQIARDIQQWHFDNGWVDTGQHLTVSRGGYVMEGRHGSLGRLQSGSGTVVGAHAPGQNSQAIGIENQGTYTSATPPAQLWSRLVELCAYICDQYGIAPTQIYGHRDYTATACPGDVLYSMLPQLRSEVAAALAGSSWSVIVDNTSSGFAAGGSWLTSSFSAERYGANYRYATPAEVSDLATFSATIPSNGSYRVEAWFPGIAGYNTSTPFIVYTGTGSSTIRVDQSTGGGAWLSLGTYSMTAGTRTVVAVSRWTQGTAYVIADAIRITRL
;
A
#
# COMPACT_ATOMS: atom_id res chain seq x y z
N MET A 1 -42.44 -0.59 63.31
CA MET A 1 -41.45 0.48 63.50
C MET A 1 -40.21 0.15 62.78
N HIS A 2 -39.80 1.06 61.95
CA HIS A 2 -38.63 1.21 61.04
C HIS A 2 -38.89 0.79 59.61
N SER A 3 -39.35 1.77 58.88
CA SER A 3 -39.29 1.97 57.44
C SER A 3 -37.85 2.28 57.02
N HIS A 4 -37.37 1.62 56.01
CA HIS A 4 -36.22 2.08 55.21
C HIS A 4 -36.66 2.25 53.77
N ASP A 5 -36.77 3.51 53.44
CA ASP A 5 -36.98 4.06 52.12
C ASP A 5 -35.64 4.01 51.37
N HIS A 6 -35.59 3.32 50.25
CA HIS A 6 -34.47 3.37 49.28
C HIS A 6 -34.96 4.02 47.99
N SER A 7 -34.84 5.34 47.96
CA SER A 7 -34.95 6.09 46.71
C SER A 7 -33.78 5.77 45.81
N HIS A 8 -34.02 5.03 44.73
CA HIS A 8 -33.07 4.91 43.61
C HIS A 8 -33.17 6.15 42.73
N ASP A 9 -32.15 7.00 42.85
CA ASP A 9 -31.91 8.12 41.97
C ASP A 9 -31.39 7.54 40.62
N HIS A 10 -32.26 7.51 39.62
CA HIS A 10 -31.89 7.25 38.23
C HIS A 10 -31.43 8.57 37.60
N SER A 11 -30.19 8.96 37.85
CA SER A 11 -29.51 9.93 37.00
C SER A 11 -29.28 9.30 35.62
N LEU A 12 -30.14 9.66 34.68
CA LEU A 12 -29.95 9.41 33.25
C LEU A 12 -28.67 10.12 32.81
N GLY A 13 -27.58 9.38 32.76
CA GLY A 13 -26.35 9.84 32.15
C GLY A 13 -26.60 10.10 30.67
N LEU A 14 -26.55 11.36 30.28
CA LEU A 14 -26.48 11.76 28.88
C LEU A 14 -25.25 11.08 28.27
N GLY A 15 -25.45 10.24 27.27
CA GLY A 15 -24.40 9.63 26.52
C GLY A 15 -23.52 10.70 25.83
N PRO A 16 -22.25 10.42 25.54
CA PRO A 16 -21.37 11.38 24.91
C PRO A 16 -21.97 11.80 23.57
N GLU A 17 -21.87 13.10 23.28
CA GLU A 17 -22.28 13.67 22.00
C GLU A 17 -21.35 13.04 20.92
N GLY A 18 -21.84 11.99 20.25
CA GLY A 18 -21.18 11.44 19.07
C GLY A 18 -21.08 12.51 17.99
N CYS A 19 -20.15 12.38 17.06
CA CYS A 19 -20.03 13.25 15.90
C CYS A 19 -21.30 13.11 15.04
N ASP A 20 -22.35 13.81 15.40
CA ASP A 20 -23.62 13.87 14.67
C ASP A 20 -23.57 15.04 13.69
N PRO A 21 -23.43 14.81 12.37
CA PRO A 21 -23.40 15.86 11.38
C PRO A 21 -24.77 16.49 11.10
N ASP A 22 -25.87 15.91 11.61
CA ASP A 22 -27.24 16.35 11.29
C ASP A 22 -27.98 17.02 12.46
N ARG A 23 -27.32 17.29 13.58
CA ARG A 23 -27.95 18.06 14.66
C ARG A 23 -28.14 19.51 14.20
N ARG A 24 -29.27 19.78 13.55
CA ARG A 24 -29.76 21.13 13.30
C ARG A 24 -30.22 21.72 14.64
N ASP A 25 -29.49 22.72 15.12
CA ASP A 25 -29.99 23.65 16.13
C ASP A 25 -31.23 24.35 15.56
N PHE A 26 -32.40 23.93 16.02
CA PHE A 26 -33.65 24.71 15.83
C PHE A 26 -33.67 25.86 16.82
N GLY A 27 -32.92 26.92 16.48
CA GLY A 27 -33.11 28.25 17.04
C GLY A 27 -34.26 28.93 16.28
N GLU A 28 -35.32 29.29 17.03
CA GLU A 28 -36.48 30.01 16.50
C GLU A 28 -36.11 31.32 15.78
N GLY A 29 -36.73 31.54 14.64
CA GLY A 29 -37.19 32.85 14.20
C GLY A 29 -36.30 33.64 13.28
N ALA A 30 -36.54 33.53 11.97
CA ALA A 30 -36.78 34.71 11.11
C ALA A 30 -37.17 34.27 9.70
N LYS A 31 -38.41 34.54 9.32
CA LYS A 31 -38.88 34.51 7.93
C LYS A 31 -38.25 35.67 7.18
N LEU A 32 -37.50 35.42 6.10
CA LEU A 32 -37.27 36.40 5.04
C LEU A 32 -37.44 35.73 3.67
N GLY A 33 -38.15 36.47 2.84
CA GLY A 33 -38.80 36.03 1.63
C GLY A 33 -37.85 35.83 0.44
N ARG A 34 -38.39 35.06 -0.51
CA ARG A 34 -37.93 34.99 -1.90
C ARG A 34 -37.96 36.38 -2.54
N ARG A 35 -36.82 36.82 -3.05
CA ARG A 35 -36.58 37.73 -4.17
C ARG A 35 -35.25 38.47 -3.92
N ASP A 36 -34.25 38.08 -4.70
CA ASP A 36 -33.49 39.06 -5.49
C ASP A 36 -32.46 38.28 -6.33
N LEU A 37 -32.89 38.10 -7.56
CA LEU A 37 -32.06 37.68 -8.67
C LEU A 37 -31.58 38.97 -9.39
N LEU A 38 -30.35 38.89 -9.91
CA LEU A 38 -29.80 39.69 -11.01
C LEU A 38 -29.20 41.08 -10.67
N ARG A 39 -27.88 41.16 -10.86
CA ARG A 39 -27.22 42.05 -11.83
C ARG A 39 -25.76 42.30 -11.50
N GLY A 40 -24.93 42.10 -12.52
CA GLY A 40 -23.74 42.88 -12.68
C GLY A 40 -22.57 42.16 -13.34
N ALA A 41 -22.68 41.91 -14.64
CA ALA A 41 -21.53 41.72 -15.51
C ALA A 41 -20.92 43.08 -15.87
N VAL A 42 -19.62 43.29 -15.77
CA VAL A 42 -18.88 44.26 -16.59
C VAL A 42 -17.52 43.68 -16.97
N VAL A 43 -17.36 43.62 -18.25
CA VAL A 43 -16.19 43.33 -19.07
C VAL A 43 -15.33 44.59 -19.18
N LEU A 44 -14.00 44.41 -19.27
CA LEU A 44 -13.02 45.22 -20.02
C LEU A 44 -11.64 44.72 -19.59
N GLY A 45 -10.70 44.21 -20.39
CA GLY A 45 -10.40 44.53 -21.78
C GLY A 45 -8.96 45.02 -21.91
N ILE A 46 -8.19 44.36 -22.77
CA ILE A 46 -7.06 44.85 -23.54
C ILE A 46 -5.67 44.86 -22.87
N GLY A 47 -4.73 44.16 -23.55
CA GLY A 47 -3.40 44.61 -23.78
C GLY A 47 -2.38 43.52 -24.11
N ALA A 48 -2.17 43.29 -25.38
CA ALA A 48 -1.11 42.44 -25.94
C ALA A 48 0.25 43.14 -25.91
N ALA A 49 1.32 42.40 -25.74
CA ALA A 49 2.58 42.63 -26.44
C ALA A 49 3.46 41.38 -26.37
N GLY A 50 3.83 40.84 -27.49
CA GLY A 50 4.68 39.69 -27.68
C GLY A 50 6.15 40.06 -27.57
N ALA A 51 6.94 39.05 -27.25
CA ALA A 51 8.34 38.98 -27.61
C ALA A 51 8.74 37.50 -27.76
N THR A 52 8.91 37.07 -28.98
CA THR A 52 9.55 35.82 -29.38
C THR A 52 11.06 35.92 -29.14
N MET A 53 11.60 35.04 -28.31
CA MET A 53 13.04 34.77 -28.32
C MET A 53 13.25 33.30 -28.66
N ALA A 54 13.88 33.07 -29.80
CA ALA A 54 14.35 31.77 -30.25
C ALA A 54 15.55 31.30 -29.42
N ALA A 55 15.52 30.07 -28.94
CA ALA A 55 16.71 29.39 -28.39
C ALA A 55 17.37 28.53 -29.47
N PRO A 56 18.69 28.41 -29.50
CA PRO A 56 19.41 27.69 -30.53
C PRO A 56 19.31 26.16 -30.31
N ALA A 57 19.18 25.46 -31.42
CA ALA A 57 19.19 23.99 -31.51
C ALA A 57 20.56 23.45 -31.14
N SER A 58 20.64 22.58 -30.17
CA SER A 58 21.81 21.77 -29.84
C SER A 58 21.73 20.46 -30.62
N ALA A 59 22.74 20.17 -31.41
CA ALA A 59 22.85 18.98 -32.26
C ALA A 59 23.03 17.71 -31.41
N ALA A 60 22.24 16.68 -31.70
CA ALA A 60 22.44 15.32 -31.19
C ALA A 60 23.59 14.61 -31.93
N PRO A 61 24.39 13.80 -31.25
CA PRO A 61 25.43 12.99 -31.94
C PRO A 61 24.79 11.82 -32.66
N SER A 62 25.28 11.62 -33.91
CA SER A 62 24.88 10.56 -34.82
C SER A 62 25.30 9.19 -34.29
N VAL A 63 24.36 8.27 -34.13
CA VAL A 63 24.62 6.86 -33.86
C VAL A 63 25.01 6.16 -35.18
N VAL A 64 26.22 5.67 -35.25
CA VAL A 64 26.70 4.82 -36.35
C VAL A 64 26.06 3.44 -36.20
N ARG A 65 25.24 3.04 -37.17
CA ARG A 65 24.71 1.68 -37.28
C ARG A 65 25.83 0.74 -37.73
N ALA A 66 26.20 -0.24 -36.91
CA ALA A 66 26.96 -1.39 -37.31
C ALA A 66 26.05 -2.38 -38.06
N SER A 67 26.50 -2.83 -39.20
CA SER A 67 25.84 -3.74 -40.13
C SER A 67 25.69 -5.15 -39.52
N ASP A 68 24.45 -5.63 -39.57
CA ASP A 68 23.96 -6.95 -39.19
C ASP A 68 24.54 -8.04 -40.14
N THR A 69 25.37 -8.93 -39.63
CA THR A 69 25.70 -10.20 -40.24
C THR A 69 24.99 -11.31 -39.50
N ARG A 70 23.82 -11.69 -40.01
CA ARG A 70 23.07 -12.85 -39.54
C ARG A 70 23.84 -14.13 -39.81
N GLN A 71 24.26 -14.81 -38.74
CA GLN A 71 24.62 -16.21 -38.79
C GLN A 71 23.49 -17.02 -38.15
N SER A 72 22.90 -17.89 -38.98
CA SER A 72 21.82 -18.80 -38.63
C SER A 72 22.26 -19.74 -37.50
N LEU A 73 21.66 -19.62 -36.34
CA LEU A 73 21.70 -20.59 -35.26
C LEU A 73 20.37 -21.33 -35.20
N ALA A 74 20.39 -22.61 -34.84
CA ALA A 74 19.26 -23.51 -34.74
C ALA A 74 18.11 -22.93 -33.90
N PRO A 75 16.84 -23.32 -34.16
CA PRO A 75 15.68 -22.68 -33.54
C PRO A 75 15.71 -22.87 -32.04
N ASP A 76 15.68 -21.74 -31.33
CA ASP A 76 15.31 -21.68 -29.89
C ASP A 76 13.89 -22.24 -29.72
N PRO A 77 13.59 -22.93 -28.59
CA PRO A 77 12.23 -23.25 -28.28
C PRO A 77 11.45 -21.95 -28.11
N GLU A 78 10.37 -21.88 -28.86
CA GLU A 78 9.36 -20.86 -29.04
C GLU A 78 9.28 -19.79 -27.93
N ALA A 79 9.67 -18.55 -28.28
CA ALA A 79 9.48 -17.40 -27.43
C ALA A 79 7.98 -17.15 -27.25
N PRO A 80 7.48 -16.92 -26.04
CA PRO A 80 6.08 -16.51 -25.87
C PRO A 80 5.87 -15.12 -26.47
N SER A 81 4.76 -14.98 -27.20
CA SER A 81 4.29 -13.80 -27.90
C SER A 81 4.33 -12.53 -27.05
N ASP A 82 4.67 -11.40 -27.71
CA ASP A 82 4.52 -10.05 -27.19
C ASP A 82 3.07 -9.77 -26.71
N ALA A 83 2.79 -10.09 -25.47
CA ALA A 83 1.65 -9.52 -24.77
C ALA A 83 2.07 -8.13 -24.26
N PRO A 84 1.20 -7.11 -24.36
CA PRO A 84 1.50 -5.80 -23.82
C PRO A 84 1.79 -5.92 -22.31
N PRO A 85 2.68 -5.08 -21.73
CA PRO A 85 3.00 -5.15 -20.31
C PRO A 85 1.71 -5.07 -19.52
N GLY A 86 1.33 -6.18 -18.89
CA GLY A 86 0.19 -6.24 -18.00
C GLY A 86 0.35 -5.15 -16.94
N ALA A 87 -0.75 -4.47 -16.62
CA ALA A 87 -0.83 -3.49 -15.56
C ALA A 87 -0.05 -4.02 -14.34
N LEU A 88 0.81 -3.19 -13.78
CA LEU A 88 1.58 -3.47 -12.57
C LEU A 88 0.60 -4.01 -11.51
N ALA A 89 0.66 -5.29 -11.22
CA ALA A 89 -0.05 -5.84 -10.07
C ALA A 89 0.54 -5.15 -8.84
N GLY A 90 -0.28 -4.32 -8.18
CA GLY A 90 0.11 -3.53 -7.02
C GLY A 90 0.70 -4.42 -5.92
N VAL A 91 1.56 -3.85 -5.11
CA VAL A 91 2.01 -4.47 -3.86
C VAL A 91 0.77 -4.73 -3.02
N GLU A 92 0.38 -5.98 -2.84
CA GLU A 92 -0.79 -6.32 -2.05
C GLU A 92 -0.46 -6.14 -0.57
N VAL A 93 -1.02 -5.11 0.06
CA VAL A 93 -0.93 -4.91 1.50
C VAL A 93 -1.75 -6.00 2.19
N ALA A 94 -1.13 -6.71 3.14
CA ALA A 94 -1.84 -7.76 3.87
C ALA A 94 -3.11 -7.20 4.53
N ALA A 95 -4.25 -7.86 4.30
CA ALA A 95 -5.51 -7.47 4.91
C ALA A 95 -5.43 -7.60 6.44
N PRO A 96 -5.74 -6.56 7.22
CA PRO A 96 -5.88 -6.69 8.66
C PRO A 96 -7.08 -7.58 8.99
N VAL A 97 -7.07 -8.20 10.17
CA VAL A 97 -8.24 -8.93 10.66
C VAL A 97 -9.35 -7.93 10.96
N ILE A 98 -10.46 -8.02 10.21
CA ILE A 98 -11.66 -7.17 10.38
C ILE A 98 -12.83 -8.08 10.81
N ALA A 99 -13.39 -7.82 11.99
CA ALA A 99 -14.59 -8.52 12.44
C ALA A 99 -15.80 -8.02 11.65
N SER A 100 -16.50 -8.93 10.96
CA SER A 100 -17.75 -8.60 10.25
C SER A 100 -18.86 -8.19 11.22
N CYS A 101 -19.90 -7.54 10.72
CA CYS A 101 -21.12 -7.23 11.48
C CYS A 101 -21.66 -8.47 12.23
N ALA A 102 -21.69 -9.62 11.59
CA ALA A 102 -22.10 -10.88 12.22
C ALA A 102 -21.15 -11.31 13.36
N THR A 103 -19.83 -11.10 13.21
CA THR A 103 -18.81 -11.50 14.18
C THR A 103 -18.91 -10.72 15.50
N TRP A 104 -19.12 -9.41 15.46
CA TRP A 104 -19.25 -8.59 16.68
C TRP A 104 -20.68 -8.50 17.20
N GLY A 105 -21.65 -9.13 16.50
CA GLY A 105 -23.03 -9.22 16.94
C GLY A 105 -23.85 -7.96 16.64
N ALA A 106 -23.69 -7.37 15.46
CA ALA A 106 -24.51 -6.28 14.98
C ALA A 106 -25.99 -6.64 14.94
N ALA A 107 -26.84 -5.70 15.29
CA ALA A 107 -28.27 -5.80 14.94
C ALA A 107 -28.44 -5.57 13.43
N ALA A 108 -29.48 -6.15 12.85
CA ALA A 108 -29.77 -5.92 11.42
C ALA A 108 -30.02 -4.44 11.14
N ALA A 109 -29.61 -3.98 9.97
CA ALA A 109 -29.90 -2.63 9.50
C ALA A 109 -31.43 -2.40 9.48
N ARG A 110 -31.87 -1.20 9.89
CA ARG A 110 -33.29 -0.84 9.98
C ARG A 110 -33.86 -0.29 8.67
N GLY A 111 -33.10 -0.38 7.58
CA GLY A 111 -33.50 0.05 6.25
C GLY A 111 -32.49 -0.34 5.19
N THR A 112 -32.72 0.10 3.95
CA THR A 112 -31.85 -0.21 2.81
C THR A 112 -30.51 0.51 2.97
N ILE A 113 -29.43 -0.24 2.81
CA ILE A 113 -28.08 0.30 2.69
C ILE A 113 -27.79 0.59 1.23
N GLU A 114 -27.65 1.85 0.89
CA GLU A 114 -27.32 2.29 -0.45
C GLU A 114 -25.86 1.96 -0.80
N THR A 115 -25.60 1.67 -2.07
CA THR A 115 -24.26 1.38 -2.58
C THR A 115 -23.99 2.15 -3.85
N VAL A 116 -22.71 2.47 -4.09
CA VAL A 116 -22.24 3.04 -5.35
C VAL A 116 -21.17 2.12 -5.97
N SER A 117 -21.12 2.07 -7.29
CA SER A 117 -20.13 1.30 -8.03
C SER A 117 -18.79 2.02 -8.18
N THR A 118 -18.78 3.33 -7.95
CA THR A 118 -17.55 4.14 -7.98
C THR A 118 -16.73 3.88 -6.71
N ASN A 119 -15.43 3.69 -6.88
CA ASN A 119 -14.51 3.54 -5.76
C ASN A 119 -14.40 4.84 -4.95
N PRO A 120 -14.25 4.75 -3.63
CA PRO A 120 -13.93 5.90 -2.81
C PRO A 120 -12.57 6.47 -3.20
N ASN A 121 -12.39 7.78 -3.04
CA ASN A 121 -11.17 8.49 -3.41
C ASN A 121 -10.44 9.11 -2.22
N LYS A 122 -10.93 8.89 -1.00
CA LYS A 122 -10.33 9.40 0.24
C LYS A 122 -10.76 8.59 1.47
N ILE A 123 -10.03 8.80 2.56
CA ILE A 123 -10.33 8.26 3.90
C ILE A 123 -10.59 9.43 4.83
N LEU A 124 -11.66 9.37 5.62
CA LEU A 124 -11.97 10.33 6.67
C LEU A 124 -11.79 9.70 8.05
N ILE A 125 -10.92 10.29 8.84
CA ILE A 125 -10.61 9.87 10.21
C ILE A 125 -11.53 10.61 11.16
N HIS A 126 -12.23 9.82 11.97
CA HIS A 126 -13.12 10.28 13.04
C HIS A 126 -12.64 9.78 14.39
N HIS A 127 -13.20 10.33 15.46
CA HIS A 127 -13.18 9.75 16.79
C HIS A 127 -14.62 9.60 17.29
N THR A 128 -14.88 8.58 18.11
CA THR A 128 -16.22 8.34 18.65
C THR A 128 -16.66 9.38 19.68
N ALA A 129 -15.76 10.25 20.13
CA ALA A 129 -15.95 11.17 21.24
C ALA A 129 -16.45 10.49 22.55
N SER A 130 -16.21 9.18 22.70
CA SER A 130 -16.55 8.39 23.87
C SER A 130 -15.44 8.44 24.93
N ALA A 131 -15.70 7.87 26.12
CA ALA A 131 -14.71 7.79 27.19
C ALA A 131 -13.44 7.02 26.74
N ASN A 132 -12.28 7.49 27.20
CA ASN A 132 -10.99 6.83 26.99
C ASN A 132 -10.80 5.66 27.96
N VAL A 133 -11.59 4.59 27.76
CA VAL A 133 -11.54 3.37 28.58
C VAL A 133 -10.19 2.67 28.51
N THR A 134 -9.83 1.92 29.55
CA THR A 134 -8.56 1.17 29.66
C THR A 134 -8.73 -0.32 29.42
N ASP A 135 -9.94 -0.81 29.17
CA ASP A 135 -10.17 -2.17 28.71
C ASP A 135 -9.87 -2.25 27.20
N TYR A 136 -8.77 -2.93 26.89
CA TYR A 136 -8.30 -3.13 25.51
C TYR A 136 -8.67 -4.52 24.96
N SER A 137 -9.58 -5.24 25.63
CA SER A 137 -10.01 -6.56 25.17
C SER A 137 -10.83 -6.50 23.88
N GLN A 138 -10.87 -7.63 23.17
CA GLN A 138 -11.74 -7.80 22.01
C GLN A 138 -13.21 -7.61 22.38
N ALA A 139 -13.63 -8.09 23.57
CA ALA A 139 -14.99 -7.94 24.05
C ALA A 139 -15.38 -6.47 24.20
N ALA A 140 -14.48 -5.63 24.73
CA ALA A 140 -14.68 -4.18 24.81
C ALA A 140 -14.75 -3.54 23.42
N GLY A 141 -13.92 -4.01 22.45
CA GLY A 141 -13.98 -3.59 21.06
C GLY A 141 -15.31 -3.92 20.38
N TYR A 142 -15.86 -5.11 20.62
CA TYR A 142 -17.18 -5.49 20.10
C TYR A 142 -18.32 -4.74 20.80
N GLN A 143 -18.15 -4.42 22.07
CA GLN A 143 -19.13 -3.64 22.81
C GLN A 143 -19.25 -2.22 22.25
N ILE A 144 -18.14 -1.50 22.03
CA ILE A 144 -18.21 -0.15 21.47
C ILE A 144 -18.83 -0.15 20.05
N ALA A 145 -18.60 -1.20 19.24
CA ALA A 145 -19.24 -1.30 17.93
C ALA A 145 -20.77 -1.39 18.05
N ARG A 146 -21.29 -2.18 19.03
CA ARG A 146 -22.73 -2.25 19.33
C ARG A 146 -23.28 -0.93 19.87
N ASP A 147 -22.53 -0.27 20.76
CA ASP A 147 -22.92 1.02 21.33
C ASP A 147 -23.05 2.09 20.24
N ILE A 148 -22.06 2.18 19.33
CA ILE A 148 -22.11 3.10 18.19
C ILE A 148 -23.33 2.80 17.31
N GLN A 149 -23.60 1.52 16.99
CA GLN A 149 -24.76 1.17 16.19
C GLN A 149 -26.05 1.59 16.88
N GLN A 150 -26.15 1.36 18.20
CA GLN A 150 -27.33 1.76 18.97
C GLN A 150 -27.48 3.29 18.98
N TRP A 151 -26.42 4.07 19.22
CA TRP A 151 -26.50 5.54 19.19
C TRP A 151 -26.97 6.06 17.82
N HIS A 152 -26.51 5.44 16.73
CA HIS A 152 -26.96 5.81 15.39
C HIS A 152 -28.42 5.42 15.14
N PHE A 153 -28.88 4.29 15.65
CA PHE A 153 -30.30 3.92 15.63
C PHE A 153 -31.16 4.89 16.44
N ASP A 154 -30.68 5.37 17.59
CA ASP A 154 -31.38 6.32 18.42
C ASP A 154 -31.49 7.71 17.75
N ASN A 155 -30.53 8.06 16.90
CA ASN A 155 -30.57 9.21 16.02
C ASN A 155 -31.49 9.02 14.79
N GLY A 156 -32.14 7.87 14.65
CA GLY A 156 -33.04 7.56 13.54
C GLY A 156 -32.34 7.09 12.27
N TRP A 157 -31.06 6.77 12.35
CA TRP A 157 -30.32 6.24 11.20
C TRP A 157 -30.65 4.77 10.99
N VAL A 158 -30.47 4.31 9.73
CA VAL A 158 -30.79 2.93 9.36
C VAL A 158 -29.72 1.93 9.81
N ASP A 159 -28.50 2.43 10.12
CA ASP A 159 -27.34 1.62 10.53
C ASP A 159 -26.22 2.53 11.05
N THR A 160 -25.04 1.97 11.41
CA THR A 160 -23.84 2.76 11.70
C THR A 160 -23.53 3.72 10.55
N GLY A 161 -23.01 4.91 10.87
CA GLY A 161 -22.68 5.92 9.87
C GLY A 161 -21.36 5.65 9.16
N GLN A 162 -20.35 5.19 9.89
CA GLN A 162 -19.00 4.92 9.40
C GLN A 162 -18.90 3.53 8.76
N HIS A 163 -17.87 3.35 7.95
CA HIS A 163 -17.58 2.09 7.28
C HIS A 163 -16.86 1.10 8.19
N LEU A 164 -15.94 1.60 9.02
CA LEU A 164 -15.09 0.80 9.90
C LEU A 164 -14.88 1.48 11.24
N THR A 165 -14.64 0.68 12.27
CA THR A 165 -14.33 1.15 13.62
C THR A 165 -13.04 0.51 14.10
N VAL A 166 -12.14 1.28 14.71
CA VAL A 166 -10.94 0.78 15.38
C VAL A 166 -11.07 1.02 16.88
N SER A 167 -11.05 -0.07 17.66
CA SER A 167 -11.11 0.02 19.12
C SER A 167 -9.78 0.46 19.71
N ARG A 168 -9.80 0.91 20.97
CA ARG A 168 -8.58 1.27 21.70
C ARG A 168 -7.60 0.11 21.84
N GLY A 169 -8.09 -1.14 21.81
CA GLY A 169 -7.27 -2.37 21.81
C GLY A 169 -6.74 -2.77 20.43
N GLY A 170 -7.02 -2.00 19.37
CA GLY A 170 -6.57 -2.29 18.01
C GLY A 170 -7.40 -3.34 17.27
N TYR A 171 -8.62 -3.63 17.72
CA TYR A 171 -9.55 -4.49 16.97
C TYR A 171 -10.30 -3.65 15.95
N VAL A 172 -10.39 -4.16 14.72
CA VAL A 172 -11.15 -3.53 13.63
C VAL A 172 -12.47 -4.24 13.47
N MET A 173 -13.54 -3.48 13.40
CA MET A 173 -14.89 -3.96 13.15
C MET A 173 -15.47 -3.29 11.91
N GLU A 174 -16.18 -4.08 11.10
CA GLU A 174 -17.07 -3.55 10.09
C GLU A 174 -18.11 -2.67 10.76
N GLY A 175 -18.35 -1.47 10.24
CA GLY A 175 -19.39 -0.57 10.72
C GLY A 175 -20.69 -0.79 9.96
N ARG A 176 -20.97 0.07 8.97
CA ARG A 176 -22.18 -0.06 8.13
C ARG A 176 -22.16 -1.37 7.37
N HIS A 177 -23.25 -2.11 7.41
CA HIS A 177 -23.38 -3.43 6.77
C HIS A 177 -23.00 -3.38 5.29
N GLY A 178 -22.19 -4.36 4.86
CA GLY A 178 -21.70 -4.50 3.49
C GLY A 178 -20.38 -3.76 3.20
N SER A 179 -19.88 -2.96 4.14
CA SER A 179 -18.62 -2.24 3.98
C SER A 179 -17.42 -3.17 3.80
N LEU A 180 -17.37 -4.26 4.59
CA LEU A 180 -16.28 -5.24 4.51
C LEU A 180 -16.23 -5.94 3.16
N GLY A 181 -17.37 -6.38 2.64
CA GLY A 181 -17.45 -7.04 1.33
C GLY A 181 -17.01 -6.12 0.19
N ARG A 182 -17.37 -4.84 0.23
CA ARG A 182 -16.92 -3.85 -0.76
C ARG A 182 -15.42 -3.59 -0.66
N LEU A 183 -14.90 -3.41 0.55
CA LEU A 183 -13.47 -3.23 0.77
C LEU A 183 -12.67 -4.43 0.27
N GLN A 184 -13.08 -5.66 0.58
CA GLN A 184 -12.39 -6.87 0.14
C GLN A 184 -12.43 -7.07 -1.37
N SER A 185 -13.49 -6.61 -2.04
CA SER A 185 -13.60 -6.67 -3.49
C SER A 185 -12.81 -5.57 -4.21
N GLY A 186 -12.38 -4.52 -3.51
CA GLY A 186 -11.75 -3.34 -4.11
C GLY A 186 -12.64 -2.60 -5.10
N SER A 187 -13.99 -2.76 -5.01
CA SER A 187 -14.92 -2.25 -6.01
C SER A 187 -16.18 -1.65 -5.39
N GLY A 188 -16.38 -0.37 -5.65
CA GLY A 188 -17.49 0.41 -5.12
C GLY A 188 -17.45 0.55 -3.59
N THR A 189 -18.45 1.18 -3.02
CA THR A 189 -18.59 1.31 -1.55
C THR A 189 -20.06 1.37 -1.15
N VAL A 190 -20.36 1.15 0.12
CA VAL A 190 -21.65 1.53 0.70
C VAL A 190 -21.66 3.04 0.91
N VAL A 191 -22.85 3.67 0.79
CA VAL A 191 -22.99 5.09 1.09
C VAL A 191 -23.02 5.24 2.63
N GLY A 192 -22.05 5.95 3.17
CA GLY A 192 -21.93 6.21 4.60
C GLY A 192 -22.98 7.21 5.12
N ALA A 193 -22.89 7.52 6.42
CA ALA A 193 -23.60 8.63 7.05
C ALA A 193 -22.68 9.29 8.10
N HIS A 194 -21.43 9.58 7.74
CA HIS A 194 -20.39 10.07 8.64
C HIS A 194 -19.85 11.47 8.30
N ALA A 195 -20.09 11.95 7.08
CA ALA A 195 -19.68 13.29 6.65
C ALA A 195 -20.57 13.76 5.49
N PRO A 196 -21.44 14.75 5.68
CA PRO A 196 -22.31 15.28 4.63
C PRO A 196 -21.52 15.69 3.38
N GLY A 197 -21.99 15.28 2.20
CA GLY A 197 -21.33 15.53 0.92
C GLY A 197 -20.12 14.63 0.61
N GLN A 198 -19.69 13.78 1.56
CA GLN A 198 -18.58 12.85 1.38
C GLN A 198 -19.01 11.37 1.45
N ASN A 199 -20.20 11.08 1.91
CA ASN A 199 -20.68 9.73 2.24
C ASN A 199 -20.64 8.71 1.10
N SER A 200 -20.70 9.15 -0.16
CA SER A 200 -20.64 8.28 -1.35
C SER A 200 -19.24 8.16 -1.97
N GLN A 201 -18.25 8.88 -1.44
CA GLN A 201 -16.90 8.96 -2.04
C GLN A 201 -15.75 8.84 -1.02
N ALA A 202 -16.06 8.67 0.26
CA ALA A 202 -15.06 8.54 1.32
C ALA A 202 -15.31 7.29 2.18
N ILE A 203 -14.24 6.64 2.62
CA ILE A 203 -14.29 5.63 3.68
C ILE A 203 -14.15 6.33 5.03
N GLY A 204 -15.18 6.28 5.87
CA GLY A 204 -15.14 6.80 7.25
C GLY A 204 -14.62 5.75 8.22
N ILE A 205 -13.65 6.12 9.06
CA ILE A 205 -13.08 5.28 10.12
C ILE A 205 -13.28 5.96 11.47
N GLU A 206 -14.09 5.37 12.35
CA GLU A 206 -14.25 5.78 13.73
C GLU A 206 -13.16 5.17 14.63
N ASN A 207 -12.48 6.00 15.39
CA ASN A 207 -11.46 5.60 16.37
C ASN A 207 -12.04 5.76 17.77
N GLN A 208 -12.15 4.65 18.52
CA GLN A 208 -12.74 4.64 19.85
C GLN A 208 -12.00 5.59 20.80
N GLY A 209 -12.72 6.52 21.41
CA GLY A 209 -12.22 7.44 22.42
C GLY A 209 -12.38 8.91 22.04
N THR A 210 -11.82 9.80 22.87
CA THR A 210 -11.79 11.26 22.69
C THR A 210 -10.34 11.72 22.59
N TYR A 211 -9.98 12.35 21.48
CA TYR A 211 -8.60 12.72 21.16
C TYR A 211 -8.39 14.23 21.01
N THR A 212 -9.13 15.04 21.77
CA THR A 212 -8.91 16.49 21.87
C THR A 212 -7.62 16.84 22.63
N SER A 213 -7.30 16.07 23.68
CA SER A 213 -6.11 16.27 24.51
C SER A 213 -5.32 14.98 24.77
N ALA A 214 -5.87 13.81 24.51
CA ALA A 214 -5.24 12.52 24.71
C ALA A 214 -4.68 11.97 23.39
N THR A 215 -3.56 11.26 23.47
CA THR A 215 -2.98 10.51 22.34
C THR A 215 -3.69 9.15 22.21
N PRO A 216 -3.97 8.69 20.98
CA PRO A 216 -4.42 7.32 20.74
C PRO A 216 -3.46 6.28 21.35
N PRO A 217 -3.94 5.16 21.92
CA PRO A 217 -3.07 4.08 22.36
C PRO A 217 -2.27 3.48 21.19
N ALA A 218 -1.09 2.97 21.46
CA ALA A 218 -0.20 2.42 20.44
C ALA A 218 -0.86 1.30 19.61
N GLN A 219 -1.68 0.45 20.24
CA GLN A 219 -2.41 -0.63 19.56
C GLN A 219 -3.43 -0.08 18.54
N LEU A 220 -4.18 0.96 18.93
CA LEU A 220 -5.11 1.62 18.02
C LEU A 220 -4.36 2.28 16.87
N TRP A 221 -3.28 3.03 17.18
CA TRP A 221 -2.49 3.72 16.16
C TRP A 221 -1.90 2.77 15.13
N SER A 222 -1.20 1.71 15.60
CA SER A 222 -0.61 0.71 14.71
C SER A 222 -1.67 0.08 13.79
N ARG A 223 -2.84 -0.26 14.36
CA ARG A 223 -3.94 -0.85 13.57
C ARG A 223 -4.57 0.14 12.60
N LEU A 224 -4.66 1.42 12.97
CA LEU A 224 -5.15 2.47 12.08
C LEU A 224 -4.22 2.64 10.86
N VAL A 225 -2.90 2.60 11.06
CA VAL A 225 -1.91 2.63 9.97
C VAL A 225 -2.10 1.44 9.03
N GLU A 226 -2.17 0.21 9.56
CA GLU A 226 -2.39 -1.01 8.75
C GLU A 226 -3.71 -0.95 7.97
N LEU A 227 -4.79 -0.52 8.62
CA LEU A 227 -6.10 -0.42 8.00
C LEU A 227 -6.11 0.62 6.88
N CYS A 228 -5.55 1.80 7.12
CA CYS A 228 -5.46 2.85 6.10
C CYS A 228 -4.58 2.40 4.92
N ALA A 229 -3.48 1.70 5.16
CA ALA A 229 -2.64 1.16 4.10
C ALA A 229 -3.40 0.13 3.25
N TYR A 230 -4.14 -0.79 3.88
CA TYR A 230 -4.97 -1.76 3.18
C TYR A 230 -6.08 -1.09 2.35
N ILE A 231 -6.78 -0.09 2.89
CA ILE A 231 -7.81 0.68 2.15
C ILE A 231 -7.19 1.42 0.96
N CYS A 232 -6.03 2.06 1.17
CA CYS A 232 -5.31 2.74 0.10
C CYS A 232 -4.92 1.79 -1.04
N ASP A 233 -4.43 0.59 -0.71
CA ASP A 233 -4.06 -0.44 -1.67
C ASP A 233 -5.28 -0.95 -2.45
N GLN A 234 -6.36 -1.33 -1.75
CA GLN A 234 -7.56 -1.88 -2.36
C GLN A 234 -8.26 -0.94 -3.35
N TYR A 235 -8.24 0.36 -3.06
CA TYR A 235 -8.96 1.35 -3.87
C TYR A 235 -8.06 2.27 -4.71
N GLY A 236 -6.74 2.14 -4.60
CA GLY A 236 -5.79 3.03 -5.28
C GLY A 236 -5.79 4.45 -4.70
N ILE A 237 -6.10 4.62 -3.41
CA ILE A 237 -6.13 5.93 -2.74
C ILE A 237 -4.71 6.32 -2.33
N ALA A 238 -4.24 7.50 -2.75
CA ALA A 238 -2.95 8.00 -2.30
C ALA A 238 -2.99 8.34 -0.79
N PRO A 239 -1.94 8.06 0.01
CA PRO A 239 -1.89 8.40 1.43
C PRO A 239 -2.18 9.87 1.75
N THR A 240 -1.87 10.77 0.82
CA THR A 240 -2.19 12.21 0.92
C THR A 240 -3.70 12.48 0.96
N GLN A 241 -4.54 11.52 0.57
CA GLN A 241 -6.01 11.61 0.59
C GLN A 241 -6.63 11.11 1.90
N ILE A 242 -5.84 11.02 2.97
CA ILE A 242 -6.33 10.74 4.33
C ILE A 242 -6.56 12.10 5.01
N TYR A 243 -7.78 12.37 5.44
CA TYR A 243 -8.23 13.63 6.02
C TYR A 243 -8.90 13.40 7.38
N GLY A 244 -9.07 14.45 8.16
CA GLY A 244 -9.94 14.45 9.33
C GLY A 244 -11.36 14.88 8.96
N HIS A 245 -12.34 14.49 9.76
CA HIS A 245 -13.73 14.91 9.55
C HIS A 245 -13.87 16.44 9.44
N ARG A 246 -13.10 17.20 10.26
CA ARG A 246 -13.13 18.67 10.27
C ARG A 246 -12.66 19.34 8.98
N ASP A 247 -12.01 18.62 8.08
CA ASP A 247 -11.59 19.15 6.78
C ASP A 247 -12.80 19.35 5.83
N TYR A 248 -13.93 18.70 6.13
CA TYR A 248 -15.14 18.74 5.30
C TYR A 248 -16.39 19.23 6.05
N THR A 249 -16.37 19.24 7.37
CA THR A 249 -17.52 19.62 8.22
C THR A 249 -17.01 20.47 9.38
N ALA A 250 -17.79 21.48 9.79
CA ALA A 250 -17.47 22.30 10.96
C ALA A 250 -17.70 21.49 12.25
N THR A 251 -16.67 20.77 12.70
CA THR A 251 -16.72 19.88 13.88
C THR A 251 -15.36 19.84 14.60
N ALA A 252 -15.35 19.48 15.88
CA ALA A 252 -14.12 19.18 16.61
C ALA A 252 -13.51 17.81 16.28
N CYS A 253 -14.25 16.91 15.62
CA CYS A 253 -13.78 15.58 15.21
C CYS A 253 -12.63 15.69 14.19
N PRO A 254 -11.57 14.88 14.29
CA PRO A 254 -11.35 13.74 15.19
C PRO A 254 -10.69 14.08 16.54
N GLY A 255 -10.73 15.31 16.99
CA GLY A 255 -10.00 15.85 18.13
C GLY A 255 -8.65 16.42 17.73
N ASP A 256 -8.17 17.44 18.47
CA ASP A 256 -6.99 18.23 18.07
C ASP A 256 -5.71 17.40 18.01
N VAL A 257 -5.52 16.48 18.97
CA VAL A 257 -4.34 15.62 19.01
C VAL A 257 -4.34 14.66 17.84
N LEU A 258 -5.42 13.89 17.61
CA LEU A 258 -5.47 12.95 16.49
C LEU A 258 -5.40 13.68 15.15
N TYR A 259 -6.02 14.85 15.03
CA TYR A 259 -5.90 15.67 13.81
C TYR A 259 -4.46 16.12 13.55
N SER A 260 -3.74 16.56 14.57
CA SER A 260 -2.33 16.95 14.45
C SER A 260 -1.41 15.78 14.06
N MET A 261 -1.83 14.54 14.29
CA MET A 261 -1.11 13.32 13.92
C MET A 261 -1.37 12.84 12.48
N LEU A 262 -2.29 13.45 11.73
CA LEU A 262 -2.58 13.03 10.35
C LEU A 262 -1.37 13.09 9.39
N PRO A 263 -0.46 14.08 9.46
CA PRO A 263 0.76 14.04 8.66
C PRO A 263 1.64 12.82 8.95
N GLN A 264 1.76 12.41 10.22
CA GLN A 264 2.45 11.19 10.63
C GLN A 264 1.72 9.95 10.09
N LEU A 265 0.39 9.87 10.22
CA LEU A 265 -0.42 8.76 9.67
C LEU A 265 -0.18 8.60 8.17
N ARG A 266 -0.23 9.68 7.40
CA ARG A 266 0.05 9.65 5.95
C ARG A 266 1.45 9.13 5.64
N SER A 267 2.45 9.56 6.40
CA SER A 267 3.84 9.10 6.23
C SER A 267 4.01 7.61 6.54
N GLU A 268 3.41 7.13 7.64
CA GLU A 268 3.48 5.73 8.03
C GLU A 268 2.69 4.83 7.08
N VAL A 269 1.54 5.28 6.58
CA VAL A 269 0.76 4.59 5.54
C VAL A 269 1.55 4.52 4.23
N ALA A 270 2.21 5.61 3.82
CA ALA A 270 3.07 5.60 2.64
C ALA A 270 4.24 4.63 2.79
N ALA A 271 4.85 4.56 3.98
CA ALA A 271 5.90 3.59 4.28
C ALA A 271 5.38 2.15 4.26
N ALA A 272 4.17 1.89 4.78
CA ALA A 272 3.53 0.58 4.75
C ALA A 272 3.18 0.14 3.32
N LEU A 273 2.74 1.07 2.47
CA LEU A 273 2.48 0.84 1.03
C LEU A 273 3.77 0.61 0.23
N ALA A 274 4.84 1.32 0.55
CA ALA A 274 6.16 1.08 -0.05
C ALA A 274 6.69 -0.32 0.29
N GLY A 275 6.00 -1.02 1.13
CA GLY A 275 6.30 -2.31 1.70
C GLY A 275 7.24 -2.16 2.89
N SER A 276 7.02 -2.90 3.95
CA SER A 276 8.13 -3.32 4.80
C SER A 276 9.08 -3.99 3.81
N SER A 277 10.23 -3.39 3.59
CA SER A 277 11.17 -3.80 2.54
C SER A 277 11.67 -5.21 2.86
N TRP A 278 10.81 -6.22 2.62
CA TRP A 278 11.30 -7.58 2.64
C TRP A 278 12.39 -7.66 1.57
N SER A 279 13.54 -7.96 2.02
CA SER A 279 14.68 -8.15 1.14
C SER A 279 15.46 -9.36 1.64
N VAL A 280 15.92 -10.14 0.72
CA VAL A 280 16.83 -11.25 1.00
C VAL A 280 18.06 -11.12 0.12
N ILE A 281 19.22 -11.35 0.72
CA ILE A 281 20.46 -11.51 -0.01
C ILE A 281 20.86 -12.98 0.05
N VAL A 282 21.14 -13.58 -1.10
CA VAL A 282 21.72 -14.91 -1.23
C VAL A 282 23.12 -14.73 -1.81
N ASP A 283 24.11 -14.90 -0.94
CA ASP A 283 25.54 -14.90 -1.28
C ASP A 283 25.98 -16.30 -1.69
N ASN A 284 27.06 -16.42 -2.48
CA ASN A 284 27.61 -17.70 -2.90
C ASN A 284 28.14 -18.59 -1.73
N THR A 285 28.18 -18.06 -0.53
CA THR A 285 28.45 -18.81 0.72
C THR A 285 27.20 -19.17 1.50
N SER A 286 26.01 -18.69 1.09
CA SER A 286 24.72 -18.97 1.74
C SER A 286 24.22 -20.38 1.45
N SER A 287 23.40 -20.95 2.32
CA SER A 287 22.74 -22.26 2.13
C SER A 287 21.79 -22.29 0.93
N GLY A 288 21.35 -21.13 0.44
CA GLY A 288 20.52 -20.98 -0.77
C GLY A 288 21.31 -21.03 -2.07
N PHE A 289 22.63 -21.08 -2.03
CA PHE A 289 23.47 -21.15 -3.20
C PHE A 289 23.88 -22.58 -3.53
N ALA A 290 23.91 -22.93 -4.82
CA ALA A 290 24.48 -24.18 -5.31
C ALA A 290 25.16 -23.98 -6.68
N ALA A 291 26.29 -24.67 -6.90
CA ALA A 291 27.02 -24.67 -8.17
C ALA A 291 27.75 -25.99 -8.38
N GLY A 292 27.94 -26.38 -9.63
CA GLY A 292 28.70 -27.58 -10.01
C GLY A 292 30.21 -27.44 -9.80
N GLY A 293 30.92 -28.54 -9.94
CA GLY A 293 32.39 -28.62 -9.73
C GLY A 293 33.22 -27.76 -10.70
N SER A 294 32.64 -27.27 -11.81
CA SER A 294 33.32 -26.36 -12.74
C SER A 294 33.37 -24.91 -12.22
N TRP A 295 32.60 -24.58 -11.17
CA TRP A 295 32.59 -23.27 -10.53
C TRP A 295 33.60 -23.21 -9.39
N LEU A 296 34.73 -22.56 -9.67
CA LEU A 296 35.83 -22.41 -8.70
C LEU A 296 35.59 -21.21 -7.78
N THR A 297 36.30 -21.17 -6.67
CA THR A 297 36.20 -20.10 -5.67
C THR A 297 37.38 -19.14 -5.79
N SER A 298 37.13 -17.83 -5.69
CA SER A 298 38.13 -16.78 -5.64
C SER A 298 37.80 -15.69 -4.63
N SER A 299 38.80 -15.12 -4.01
CA SER A 299 38.73 -13.92 -3.17
C SER A 299 39.59 -12.78 -3.73
N PHE A 300 39.98 -12.88 -4.97
CA PHE A 300 40.96 -11.98 -5.62
C PHE A 300 40.49 -10.51 -5.63
N SER A 301 39.24 -10.26 -6.02
CA SER A 301 38.74 -8.90 -6.09
C SER A 301 38.28 -8.37 -4.73
N ALA A 302 38.62 -7.11 -4.43
CA ALA A 302 38.08 -6.38 -3.29
C ALA A 302 36.60 -5.98 -3.46
N GLU A 303 36.09 -5.94 -4.70
CA GLU A 303 34.71 -5.59 -5.05
C GLU A 303 33.72 -6.75 -4.87
N ARG A 304 34.17 -7.92 -4.42
CA ARG A 304 33.30 -9.07 -4.13
C ARG A 304 32.30 -8.74 -3.02
N TYR A 305 31.18 -9.43 -3.01
CA TYR A 305 30.28 -9.48 -1.87
C TYR A 305 30.80 -10.50 -0.85
N GLY A 306 30.80 -10.16 0.42
CA GLY A 306 31.23 -11.10 1.46
C GLY A 306 32.67 -11.60 1.36
N ALA A 307 32.86 -12.91 1.57
CA ALA A 307 34.20 -13.52 1.73
C ALA A 307 34.88 -13.90 0.40
N ASN A 308 34.12 -14.35 -0.60
CA ASN A 308 34.61 -14.86 -1.89
C ASN A 308 33.50 -14.83 -2.93
N TYR A 309 33.80 -15.19 -4.16
CA TYR A 309 32.85 -15.35 -5.27
C TYR A 309 33.16 -16.63 -6.04
N ARG A 310 32.20 -17.08 -6.86
CA ARG A 310 32.39 -18.19 -7.80
C ARG A 310 32.71 -17.68 -9.20
N TYR A 311 33.59 -18.41 -9.89
CA TYR A 311 33.92 -18.15 -11.28
C TYR A 311 34.03 -19.44 -12.07
N ALA A 312 33.73 -19.37 -13.37
CA ALA A 312 33.89 -20.49 -14.28
C ALA A 312 34.30 -20.00 -15.67
N THR A 313 35.01 -20.85 -16.46
CA THR A 313 35.22 -20.59 -17.87
C THR A 313 33.94 -20.80 -18.67
N PRO A 314 33.64 -19.96 -19.67
CA PRO A 314 32.52 -20.19 -20.58
C PRO A 314 32.59 -21.60 -21.20
N ALA A 315 31.44 -22.23 -21.34
CA ALA A 315 31.29 -23.51 -22.04
C ALA A 315 29.82 -23.68 -22.47
N GLU A 316 29.57 -24.31 -23.59
CA GLU A 316 28.24 -24.63 -24.11
C GLU A 316 27.62 -25.85 -23.37
N VAL A 317 27.47 -25.72 -22.06
CA VAL A 317 26.93 -26.77 -21.19
C VAL A 317 25.95 -26.19 -20.20
N SER A 318 24.93 -26.98 -19.83
CA SER A 318 23.98 -26.62 -18.76
C SER A 318 24.61 -26.89 -17.40
N ASP A 319 25.47 -25.96 -16.94
CA ASP A 319 26.13 -25.98 -15.63
C ASP A 319 25.92 -24.61 -14.97
N LEU A 320 24.93 -24.53 -14.11
CA LEU A 320 24.41 -23.29 -13.53
C LEU A 320 24.97 -23.11 -12.12
N ALA A 321 25.28 -21.86 -11.76
CA ALA A 321 25.33 -21.41 -10.38
C ALA A 321 23.95 -20.86 -10.00
N THR A 322 23.29 -21.45 -9.01
CA THR A 322 21.89 -21.17 -8.67
C THR A 322 21.75 -20.50 -7.30
N PHE A 323 20.82 -19.58 -7.20
CA PHE A 323 20.47 -18.84 -6.00
C PHE A 323 18.99 -19.11 -5.67
N SER A 324 18.75 -19.71 -4.51
CA SER A 324 17.41 -20.07 -4.04
C SER A 324 17.01 -19.23 -2.82
N ALA A 325 15.78 -18.80 -2.79
CA ALA A 325 15.20 -18.02 -1.69
C ALA A 325 13.75 -18.42 -1.41
N THR A 326 13.28 -18.14 -0.20
CA THR A 326 11.86 -18.24 0.16
C THR A 326 11.17 -16.91 -0.11
N ILE A 327 10.33 -16.85 -1.14
CA ILE A 327 9.50 -15.70 -1.47
C ILE A 327 8.29 -15.69 -0.52
N PRO A 328 8.05 -14.62 0.27
CA PRO A 328 7.05 -14.65 1.35
C PRO A 328 5.61 -14.62 0.84
N SER A 329 5.33 -13.99 -0.29
CA SER A 329 4.01 -13.85 -0.87
C SER A 329 4.10 -13.67 -2.38
N ASN A 330 2.99 -13.87 -3.09
CA ASN A 330 2.89 -13.45 -4.49
C ASN A 330 3.07 -11.92 -4.57
N GLY A 331 3.71 -11.43 -5.62
CA GLY A 331 3.89 -9.99 -5.79
C GLY A 331 4.97 -9.61 -6.77
N SER A 332 5.26 -8.31 -6.83
CA SER A 332 6.31 -7.71 -7.65
C SER A 332 7.61 -7.61 -6.84
N TYR A 333 8.71 -8.03 -7.44
CA TYR A 333 10.02 -8.07 -6.80
C TYR A 333 11.09 -7.49 -7.72
N ARG A 334 11.92 -6.59 -7.19
CA ARG A 334 13.15 -6.16 -7.84
C ARG A 334 14.23 -7.20 -7.57
N VAL A 335 14.91 -7.63 -8.63
CA VAL A 335 16.04 -8.57 -8.57
C VAL A 335 17.30 -7.85 -8.98
N GLU A 336 18.36 -8.00 -8.19
CA GLU A 336 19.63 -7.33 -8.38
C GLU A 336 20.76 -8.33 -8.20
N ALA A 337 21.86 -8.14 -8.94
CA ALA A 337 23.06 -8.93 -8.84
C ALA A 337 24.23 -8.09 -8.33
N TRP A 338 25.09 -8.69 -7.53
CA TRP A 338 26.39 -8.16 -7.17
C TRP A 338 27.49 -9.07 -7.75
N PHE A 339 28.52 -8.47 -8.29
CA PHE A 339 29.71 -9.16 -8.78
C PHE A 339 30.90 -8.19 -8.77
N PRO A 340 32.16 -8.66 -8.70
CA PRO A 340 33.32 -7.84 -8.97
C PRO A 340 33.40 -7.51 -10.47
N GLY A 341 33.61 -6.22 -10.80
CA GLY A 341 33.75 -5.71 -12.16
C GLY A 341 35.22 -5.62 -12.56
N ILE A 342 35.78 -6.63 -13.24
CA ILE A 342 37.19 -6.62 -13.59
C ILE A 342 37.34 -6.74 -15.09
N ALA A 343 38.16 -5.86 -15.70
CA ALA A 343 38.56 -5.97 -17.08
C ALA A 343 39.15 -7.37 -17.37
N GLY A 344 38.56 -8.11 -18.30
CA GLY A 344 38.88 -9.51 -18.57
C GLY A 344 37.87 -10.51 -18.01
N TYR A 345 36.81 -10.08 -17.34
CA TYR A 345 35.62 -10.90 -17.09
C TYR A 345 34.66 -10.86 -18.27
N ASN A 346 33.68 -11.78 -18.28
CA ASN A 346 32.80 -11.96 -19.42
C ASN A 346 31.86 -10.75 -19.62
N THR A 347 31.78 -10.28 -20.86
CA THR A 347 30.97 -9.10 -21.23
C THR A 347 29.51 -9.43 -21.56
N SER A 348 29.11 -10.70 -21.47
CA SER A 348 27.76 -11.14 -21.85
C SER A 348 27.32 -12.37 -21.02
N THR A 349 27.55 -12.32 -19.70
CA THR A 349 27.16 -13.39 -18.77
C THR A 349 25.63 -13.49 -18.65
N PRO A 350 25.02 -14.68 -18.91
CA PRO A 350 23.59 -14.85 -18.78
C PRO A 350 23.19 -15.02 -17.32
N PHE A 351 22.32 -14.11 -16.84
CA PHE A 351 21.56 -14.22 -15.59
C PHE A 351 20.14 -14.63 -15.93
N ILE A 352 19.68 -15.76 -15.42
CA ILE A 352 18.35 -16.31 -15.66
C ILE A 352 17.51 -16.05 -14.41
N VAL A 353 16.51 -15.18 -14.50
CA VAL A 353 15.57 -14.90 -13.40
C VAL A 353 14.33 -15.78 -13.59
N TYR A 354 14.01 -16.61 -12.59
CA TYR A 354 12.83 -17.47 -12.59
C TYR A 354 11.64 -16.73 -11.97
N THR A 355 10.55 -16.64 -12.72
CA THR A 355 9.31 -15.95 -12.34
C THR A 355 8.22 -16.95 -11.95
N GLY A 356 7.02 -16.47 -11.65
CA GLY A 356 5.85 -17.34 -11.41
C GLY A 356 5.35 -18.08 -12.65
N THR A 357 5.69 -17.60 -13.84
CA THR A 357 5.16 -18.08 -15.13
C THR A 357 6.24 -18.56 -16.13
N GLY A 358 7.51 -18.48 -15.75
CA GLY A 358 8.61 -18.85 -16.64
C GLY A 358 9.95 -18.29 -16.18
N SER A 359 10.82 -17.93 -17.13
CA SER A 359 12.11 -17.31 -16.84
C SER A 359 12.44 -16.20 -17.83
N SER A 360 13.26 -15.25 -17.39
CA SER A 360 13.87 -14.20 -18.22
C SER A 360 15.38 -14.31 -18.17
N THR A 361 16.05 -14.16 -19.30
CA THR A 361 17.52 -14.15 -19.37
C THR A 361 18.00 -12.73 -19.64
N ILE A 362 18.85 -12.21 -18.74
CA ILE A 362 19.49 -10.91 -18.85
C ILE A 362 20.99 -11.14 -19.08
N ARG A 363 21.57 -10.51 -20.07
CA ARG A 363 23.01 -10.58 -20.33
C ARG A 363 23.71 -9.40 -19.67
N VAL A 364 24.67 -9.69 -18.81
CA VAL A 364 25.40 -8.72 -17.99
C VAL A 364 26.85 -8.66 -18.43
N ASP A 365 27.32 -7.45 -18.66
CA ASP A 365 28.77 -7.18 -18.81
C ASP A 365 29.41 -7.12 -17.43
N GLN A 366 30.20 -8.14 -17.10
CA GLN A 366 30.91 -8.25 -15.83
C GLN A 366 32.31 -7.67 -15.87
N SER A 367 32.73 -7.12 -17.01
CA SER A 367 34.05 -6.48 -17.13
C SER A 367 34.10 -5.08 -16.50
N THR A 368 32.96 -4.50 -16.21
CA THR A 368 32.79 -3.15 -15.65
C THR A 368 31.61 -3.10 -14.68
N GLY A 369 31.50 -2.01 -13.89
CA GLY A 369 30.30 -1.73 -13.08
C GLY A 369 30.08 -2.66 -11.89
N GLY A 370 31.08 -3.41 -11.47
CA GLY A 370 31.01 -4.25 -10.28
C GLY A 370 31.15 -3.48 -8.96
N GLY A 371 31.11 -4.21 -7.83
CA GLY A 371 31.19 -3.63 -6.50
C GLY A 371 29.94 -2.85 -6.08
N ALA A 372 28.82 -3.05 -6.78
CA ALA A 372 27.52 -2.42 -6.51
C ALA A 372 26.37 -3.35 -6.96
N TRP A 373 25.15 -3.07 -6.45
CA TRP A 373 23.96 -3.79 -6.89
C TRP A 373 23.52 -3.31 -8.27
N LEU A 374 23.56 -4.23 -9.23
CA LEU A 374 23.07 -4.03 -10.60
C LEU A 374 21.64 -4.59 -10.71
N SER A 375 20.69 -3.78 -11.15
CA SER A 375 19.31 -4.24 -11.38
C SER A 375 19.23 -5.18 -12.57
N LEU A 376 18.69 -6.38 -12.36
CA LEU A 376 18.32 -7.34 -13.41
C LEU A 376 16.88 -7.13 -13.89
N GLY A 377 16.08 -6.32 -13.16
CA GLY A 377 14.70 -5.99 -13.50
C GLY A 377 13.73 -6.21 -12.35
N THR A 378 12.45 -6.01 -12.67
CA THR A 378 11.32 -6.23 -11.76
C THR A 378 10.44 -7.35 -12.31
N TYR A 379 10.06 -8.30 -11.46
CA TYR A 379 9.41 -9.54 -11.87
C TYR A 379 8.26 -9.91 -10.94
N SER A 380 7.19 -10.47 -11.49
CA SER A 380 6.14 -11.11 -10.70
C SER A 380 6.63 -12.47 -10.21
N MET A 381 6.62 -12.68 -8.89
CA MET A 381 7.03 -13.93 -8.26
C MET A 381 5.89 -14.51 -7.43
N THR A 382 5.85 -15.85 -7.35
CA THR A 382 4.90 -16.56 -6.48
C THR A 382 5.57 -16.97 -5.18
N ALA A 383 4.81 -17.02 -4.07
CA ALA A 383 5.26 -17.46 -2.77
C ALA A 383 5.87 -18.87 -2.79
N GLY A 384 6.81 -19.12 -1.89
CA GLY A 384 7.45 -20.42 -1.68
C GLY A 384 8.97 -20.41 -1.89
N THR A 385 9.62 -21.49 -1.48
CA THR A 385 11.08 -21.69 -1.63
C THR A 385 11.39 -22.25 -2.99
N ARG A 386 12.29 -21.58 -3.73
CA ARG A 386 12.69 -21.99 -5.08
C ARG A 386 13.99 -21.34 -5.51
N THR A 387 14.57 -21.84 -6.61
CA THR A 387 15.58 -21.09 -7.36
C THR A 387 14.95 -19.82 -7.91
N VAL A 388 15.56 -18.68 -7.65
CA VAL A 388 15.10 -17.35 -8.08
C VAL A 388 15.99 -16.77 -9.17
N VAL A 389 17.31 -17.03 -9.12
CA VAL A 389 18.26 -16.64 -10.16
C VAL A 389 19.22 -17.78 -10.42
N ALA A 390 19.65 -17.93 -11.66
CA ALA A 390 20.81 -18.72 -12.02
C ALA A 390 21.78 -17.91 -12.88
N VAL A 391 23.07 -18.13 -12.70
CA VAL A 391 24.13 -17.65 -13.60
C VAL A 391 24.59 -18.81 -14.46
N SER A 392 24.54 -18.61 -15.79
CA SER A 392 24.93 -19.63 -16.73
C SER A 392 26.33 -19.34 -17.29
N ARG A 393 27.12 -20.39 -17.41
CA ARG A 393 28.38 -20.32 -18.14
C ARG A 393 28.24 -20.57 -19.66
N TRP A 394 27.01 -20.79 -20.15
CA TRP A 394 26.70 -20.92 -21.57
C TRP A 394 26.76 -19.56 -22.26
N THR A 395 27.94 -19.11 -22.57
CA THR A 395 28.23 -17.86 -23.25
C THR A 395 29.53 -17.97 -24.06
N GLN A 396 29.74 -17.01 -24.92
CA GLN A 396 30.94 -17.00 -25.80
C GLN A 396 32.15 -16.38 -25.11
N GLY A 397 33.32 -16.65 -25.65
CA GLY A 397 34.60 -16.10 -25.21
C GLY A 397 35.36 -17.01 -24.24
N THR A 398 36.49 -16.52 -23.74
CA THR A 398 37.37 -17.22 -22.79
C THR A 398 37.38 -16.53 -21.40
N ALA A 399 36.77 -15.34 -21.29
CA ALA A 399 36.72 -14.53 -20.08
C ALA A 399 35.78 -15.15 -19.05
N TYR A 400 36.20 -15.19 -17.78
CA TYR A 400 35.44 -15.85 -16.72
C TYR A 400 34.04 -15.22 -16.49
N VAL A 401 33.02 -16.09 -16.31
CA VAL A 401 31.73 -15.75 -15.80
C VAL A 401 31.75 -15.81 -14.27
N ILE A 402 31.05 -14.88 -13.61
CA ILE A 402 31.11 -14.68 -12.18
C ILE A 402 29.70 -14.89 -11.57
N ALA A 403 29.63 -15.60 -10.44
CA ALA A 403 28.46 -15.72 -9.59
C ALA A 403 28.87 -15.38 -8.15
N ASP A 404 28.27 -14.30 -7.59
CA ASP A 404 28.67 -13.76 -6.29
C ASP A 404 27.45 -13.64 -5.37
N ALA A 405 26.64 -12.57 -5.49
CA ALA A 405 25.45 -12.42 -4.68
C ALA A 405 24.24 -11.91 -5.47
N ILE A 406 23.05 -12.25 -4.99
CA ILE A 406 21.76 -11.78 -5.52
C ILE A 406 20.97 -11.14 -4.38
N ARG A 407 20.35 -9.99 -4.64
CA ARG A 407 19.37 -9.35 -3.77
C ARG A 407 18.00 -9.39 -4.41
N ILE A 408 16.99 -9.77 -3.64
CA ILE A 408 15.59 -9.75 -4.04
C ILE A 408 14.87 -8.87 -3.05
N THR A 409 14.20 -7.83 -3.53
CA THR A 409 13.47 -6.87 -2.71
C THR A 409 12.02 -6.84 -3.18
N ARG A 410 11.07 -7.05 -2.27
CA ARG A 410 9.64 -6.86 -2.56
C ARG A 410 9.36 -5.39 -2.83
N LEU A 411 8.51 -5.10 -3.83
CA LEU A 411 8.09 -3.74 -4.20
C LEU A 411 6.65 -3.51 -3.76
#